data_e82bffe5918ee78480f5f900492502f2
#
_entry.id   e82bffe5918ee78480f5f900492502f2
#
_cell.length_a   1.000
_cell.length_b   1.000
_cell.length_c   1.000
_cell.angle_alpha   90.00
_cell.angle_beta   90.00
_cell.angle_gamma   90.00
#
_symmetry.space_group_name_H-M   'P 1'
#
loop_
_entity.id
_entity.type
_entity.pdbx_description
1 polymer ?
#
loop_
_entity_poly.entity_id
_entity_poly.type
_entity_poly.pdbx_seq_one_letter_code
_entity_poly.pdbx_strand_id
1 'polypeptide(L)'
;MNHLKEINEDEIRIINRGGETKTPLWRQRRFRLICAAVLLLLLLELLLLLRLRKTPASDTPETATEALSGYAESDSLSPTMMQSAAATVLVHDTTVNDVPLRLQTPVNAVPSLHIGIPDSNDASMLLVFQAADIRADNRQIVGAYVLDGELLSRGLSKKGFCAIIGGIIHIGMAESTPLLEEAIEKEGCFFRQYPLVSDGRMVENKPKGKALRHALCELDGRITVVSSLSRESFHDFAQALADLGVRQAISLSGGESFGFRHLQGQPAIPWGRNPQIATPRKYNNFIVWKRME
;
A
#
# COMPACT_ATOMS: atom_id res chain seq x y z
N MET A 1 -33.12 39.17 -17.38
CA MET A 1 -32.41 38.27 -18.29
C MET A 1 -31.88 37.14 -17.43
N ASN A 2 -32.57 35.99 -17.49
CA ASN A 2 -32.31 34.81 -16.68
C ASN A 2 -31.25 33.94 -17.37
N HIS A 3 -30.14 33.68 -16.71
CA HIS A 3 -29.28 32.58 -17.06
C HIS A 3 -29.53 31.43 -16.05
N LEU A 4 -30.34 30.46 -16.48
CA LEU A 4 -30.47 29.15 -15.87
C LEU A 4 -29.19 28.37 -16.21
N LYS A 5 -28.47 27.95 -15.19
CA LYS A 5 -27.38 26.97 -15.30
C LYS A 5 -27.99 25.58 -15.47
N GLU A 6 -27.65 24.92 -16.56
CA GLU A 6 -27.92 23.50 -16.76
C GLU A 6 -27.30 22.66 -15.63
N ILE A 7 -28.16 21.93 -14.94
CA ILE A 7 -27.81 20.92 -13.96
C ILE A 7 -27.59 19.61 -14.72
N ASN A 8 -26.44 19.04 -14.61
CA ASN A 8 -26.04 17.80 -15.26
C ASN A 8 -26.79 16.62 -14.62
N GLU A 9 -27.65 15.93 -15.40
CA GLU A 9 -28.58 14.87 -14.97
C GLU A 9 -27.91 13.49 -14.81
N ASP A 10 -26.80 13.37 -14.17
CA ASP A 10 -26.18 12.07 -13.86
C ASP A 10 -26.28 11.65 -12.37
N GLU A 11 -27.26 12.21 -11.65
CA GLU A 11 -27.54 11.79 -10.28
C GLU A 11 -28.85 10.99 -10.16
N ILE A 12 -28.67 9.67 -9.96
CA ILE A 12 -29.49 8.75 -9.16
C ILE A 12 -30.96 8.58 -9.60
N ARG A 13 -31.19 7.53 -10.38
CA ARG A 13 -32.47 6.81 -10.33
C ARG A 13 -32.32 5.53 -9.50
N ILE A 14 -32.71 5.62 -8.24
CA ILE A 14 -33.06 4.43 -7.46
C ILE A 14 -34.40 3.93 -7.96
N ILE A 15 -34.42 2.90 -8.79
CA ILE A 15 -35.64 2.16 -9.12
C ILE A 15 -35.65 0.91 -8.25
N ASN A 16 -36.43 1.00 -7.18
CA ASN A 16 -36.81 -0.14 -6.36
C ASN A 16 -37.85 -0.95 -7.18
N ARG A 17 -37.43 -2.07 -7.79
CA ARG A 17 -38.32 -3.10 -8.31
C ARG A 17 -37.98 -4.41 -7.67
N GLY A 18 -38.72 -4.74 -6.60
CA GLY A 18 -38.85 -6.10 -6.13
C GLY A 18 -39.35 -7.00 -7.28
N GLY A 19 -38.50 -7.90 -7.69
CA GLY A 19 -38.80 -8.98 -8.60
C GLY A 19 -37.90 -10.15 -8.21
N GLU A 20 -38.45 -11.12 -7.50
CA GLU A 20 -37.80 -12.42 -7.26
C GLU A 20 -37.52 -13.09 -8.59
N THR A 21 -36.30 -13.01 -9.09
CA THR A 21 -35.87 -13.83 -10.22
C THR A 21 -35.41 -15.19 -9.66
N LYS A 22 -36.30 -16.18 -9.70
CA LYS A 22 -35.94 -17.59 -9.50
C LYS A 22 -34.87 -17.96 -10.52
N THR A 23 -33.65 -18.21 -10.04
CA THR A 23 -32.56 -18.71 -10.91
C THR A 23 -32.94 -20.06 -11.49
N PRO A 24 -32.83 -20.28 -12.81
CA PRO A 24 -33.26 -21.53 -13.44
C PRO A 24 -32.41 -22.71 -12.95
N LEU A 25 -33.08 -23.80 -12.59
CA LEU A 25 -32.52 -25.04 -12.00
C LEU A 25 -31.35 -25.66 -12.78
N TRP A 26 -31.26 -25.42 -14.10
CA TRP A 26 -30.15 -25.91 -14.93
C TRP A 26 -28.82 -25.20 -14.63
N ARG A 27 -28.86 -23.95 -14.18
CA ARG A 27 -27.67 -23.18 -13.80
C ARG A 27 -27.08 -23.68 -12.49
N GLN A 28 -27.91 -24.15 -11.55
CA GLN A 28 -27.46 -24.76 -10.30
C GLN A 28 -26.82 -26.15 -10.52
N ARG A 29 -27.32 -26.96 -11.48
CA ARG A 29 -26.73 -28.27 -11.82
C ARG A 29 -25.33 -28.09 -12.46
N ARG A 30 -25.16 -27.15 -13.37
CA ARG A 30 -23.85 -26.86 -13.98
C ARG A 30 -22.84 -26.35 -12.96
N PHE A 31 -23.26 -25.49 -12.04
CA PHE A 31 -22.42 -24.99 -10.96
C PHE A 31 -21.95 -26.13 -10.04
N ARG A 32 -22.82 -27.04 -9.66
CA ARG A 32 -22.47 -28.23 -8.85
C ARG A 32 -21.51 -29.16 -9.56
N LEU A 33 -21.65 -29.36 -10.87
CA LEU A 33 -20.73 -30.17 -11.68
C LEU A 33 -19.35 -29.53 -11.79
N ILE A 34 -19.27 -28.21 -11.94
CA ILE A 34 -18.00 -27.47 -11.98
C ILE A 34 -17.30 -27.57 -10.62
N CYS A 35 -18.02 -27.38 -9.51
CA CYS A 35 -17.44 -27.52 -8.17
C CYS A 35 -16.95 -28.95 -7.91
N ALA A 36 -17.67 -29.98 -8.35
CA ALA A 36 -17.24 -31.36 -8.21
C ALA A 36 -15.99 -31.67 -9.05
N ALA A 37 -15.88 -31.13 -10.26
CA ALA A 37 -14.71 -31.28 -11.12
C ALA A 37 -13.46 -30.60 -10.53
N VAL A 38 -13.61 -29.41 -9.96
CA VAL A 38 -12.51 -28.70 -9.29
C VAL A 38 -12.03 -29.46 -8.05
N LEU A 39 -12.98 -30.02 -7.26
CA LEU A 39 -12.64 -30.80 -6.08
C LEU A 39 -11.88 -32.07 -6.44
N LEU A 40 -12.26 -32.75 -7.54
CA LEU A 40 -11.60 -33.92 -8.07
C LEU A 40 -10.17 -33.62 -8.53
N LEU A 41 -9.95 -32.48 -9.21
CA LEU A 41 -8.63 -32.03 -9.64
C LEU A 41 -7.72 -31.76 -8.44
N LEU A 42 -8.20 -31.06 -7.41
CA LEU A 42 -7.44 -30.79 -6.18
C LEU A 42 -7.06 -32.08 -5.44
N LEU A 43 -7.96 -33.07 -5.40
CA LEU A 43 -7.66 -34.39 -4.83
C LEU A 43 -6.59 -35.14 -5.64
N LEU A 44 -6.61 -35.02 -6.96
CA LEU A 44 -5.62 -35.65 -7.85
C LEU A 44 -4.22 -35.01 -7.65
N GLU A 45 -4.14 -33.70 -7.53
CA GLU A 45 -2.89 -33.00 -7.23
C GLU A 45 -2.33 -33.34 -5.85
N LEU A 46 -3.21 -33.47 -4.84
CA LEU A 46 -2.80 -33.89 -3.50
C LEU A 46 -2.24 -35.31 -3.50
N LEU A 47 -2.87 -36.23 -4.24
CA LEU A 47 -2.39 -37.61 -4.40
C LEU A 47 -1.06 -37.70 -5.16
N LEU A 48 -0.84 -36.82 -6.14
CA LEU A 48 0.42 -36.72 -6.88
C LEU A 48 1.56 -36.19 -5.96
N LEU A 49 1.28 -35.18 -5.14
CA LEU A 49 2.23 -34.65 -4.15
C LEU A 49 2.58 -35.69 -3.07
N LEU A 50 1.62 -36.53 -2.64
CA LEU A 50 1.86 -37.59 -1.68
C LEU A 50 2.69 -38.73 -2.29
N ARG A 51 2.58 -39.01 -3.59
CA ARG A 51 3.41 -39.99 -4.30
C ARG A 51 4.86 -39.50 -4.49
N LEU A 52 5.08 -38.20 -4.70
CA LEU A 52 6.41 -37.60 -4.86
C LEU A 52 7.19 -37.53 -3.54
N ARG A 53 6.54 -37.68 -2.38
CA ARG A 53 7.18 -37.73 -1.05
C ARG A 53 7.69 -39.10 -0.62
N LYS A 54 7.49 -40.17 -1.44
CA LYS A 54 8.00 -41.51 -1.17
C LYS A 54 9.18 -41.85 -2.07
N THR A 55 10.39 -41.38 -1.71
CA THR A 55 11.64 -42.02 -2.10
C THR A 55 12.46 -42.33 -0.85
N PRO A 56 12.94 -43.54 -0.67
CA PRO A 56 13.64 -43.96 0.52
C PRO A 56 15.12 -43.53 0.50
N ALA A 57 15.64 -43.32 1.67
CA ALA A 57 17.07 -43.17 1.93
C ALA A 57 17.82 -44.49 1.65
N SER A 58 19.01 -44.38 1.11
CA SER A 58 20.05 -45.43 1.29
C SER A 58 21.44 -44.80 1.22
N ASP A 59 22.12 -44.91 2.36
CA ASP A 59 23.48 -45.32 2.58
C ASP A 59 24.65 -44.53 1.99
N THR A 60 25.43 -44.02 2.95
CA THR A 60 26.86 -43.64 2.88
C THR A 60 27.75 -44.87 2.56
N PRO A 61 28.97 -44.64 2.02
CA PRO A 61 30.13 -44.60 2.96
C PRO A 61 31.19 -43.54 2.65
N GLU A 62 31.95 -43.30 3.72
CA GLU A 62 33.20 -42.53 3.89
C GLU A 62 34.25 -42.72 2.79
N THR A 63 35.07 -41.75 2.51
CA THR A 63 36.47 -41.58 2.87
C THR A 63 37.20 -40.60 1.96
N ALA A 64 38.07 -39.81 2.63
CA ALA A 64 39.36 -39.22 2.22
C ALA A 64 39.35 -37.82 1.56
N THR A 65 39.67 -36.82 2.37
CA THR A 65 40.96 -36.10 2.51
C THR A 65 41.44 -35.21 1.33
N GLU A 66 41.68 -33.97 1.72
CA GLU A 66 42.66 -32.97 1.29
C GLU A 66 42.29 -31.89 0.24
N ALA A 67 42.31 -30.71 0.79
CA ALA A 67 43.06 -29.50 0.40
C ALA A 67 42.58 -28.67 -0.77
N LEU A 68 42.18 -27.49 -0.51
CA LEU A 68 42.75 -26.18 -0.83
C LEU A 68 41.74 -25.06 -0.85
N SER A 69 41.89 -24.17 0.16
CA SER A 69 42.04 -22.73 -0.02
C SER A 69 40.99 -21.93 -0.76
N GLY A 70 40.23 -21.16 0.00
CA GLY A 70 40.05 -19.74 -0.31
C GLY A 70 38.86 -19.38 -1.17
N TYR A 71 37.68 -19.27 -0.59
CA TYR A 71 36.71 -18.27 -1.05
C TYR A 71 36.07 -17.61 0.19
N ALA A 72 36.03 -16.29 0.12
CA ALA A 72 35.59 -15.38 1.15
C ALA A 72 34.25 -15.80 1.76
N GLU A 73 34.21 -15.85 3.10
CA GLU A 73 32.98 -15.78 3.87
C GLU A 73 32.20 -14.54 3.49
N SER A 74 31.07 -14.73 2.84
CA SER A 74 30.05 -13.71 2.80
C SER A 74 29.47 -13.64 4.22
N ASP A 75 29.80 -12.57 4.91
CA ASP A 75 29.26 -12.19 6.20
C ASP A 75 27.73 -12.24 6.15
N SER A 76 27.16 -13.38 6.56
CA SER A 76 25.77 -13.46 6.93
C SER A 76 25.63 -12.73 8.26
N LEU A 77 25.28 -11.45 8.18
CA LEU A 77 24.96 -10.64 9.35
C LEU A 77 23.87 -11.36 10.18
N SER A 78 24.25 -11.79 11.37
CA SER A 78 23.38 -12.47 12.32
C SER A 78 22.15 -11.61 12.62
N PRO A 79 20.94 -12.20 12.78
CA PRO A 79 19.70 -11.47 13.07
C PRO A 79 19.79 -10.53 14.29
N THR A 80 20.70 -10.80 15.21
CA THR A 80 20.92 -10.01 16.43
C THR A 80 21.56 -8.62 16.15
N MET A 81 22.26 -8.45 15.02
CA MET A 81 22.84 -7.15 14.65
C MET A 81 21.84 -6.19 14.02
N MET A 82 20.70 -6.67 13.52
CA MET A 82 19.67 -5.78 12.94
C MET A 82 18.86 -5.00 13.98
N GLN A 83 18.88 -5.40 15.26
CA GLN A 83 18.14 -4.76 16.34
C GLN A 83 18.83 -3.52 16.96
N SER A 84 20.09 -3.26 16.65
CA SER A 84 20.82 -2.11 17.21
C SER A 84 21.00 -0.92 16.25
N ALA A 85 20.53 -1.02 15.01
CA ALA A 85 20.64 0.08 14.07
C ALA A 85 19.63 1.18 14.40
N ALA A 86 20.11 2.45 14.49
CA ALA A 86 19.26 3.59 14.78
C ALA A 86 18.14 3.72 13.73
N ALA A 87 16.94 4.10 14.18
CA ALA A 87 15.82 4.38 13.30
C ALA A 87 16.15 5.51 12.31
N THR A 88 15.95 5.28 11.02
CA THR A 88 16.38 6.21 9.96
C THR A 88 15.48 6.07 8.71
N VAL A 89 15.70 6.95 7.73
CA VAL A 89 15.12 6.87 6.38
C VAL A 89 16.24 6.74 5.37
N LEU A 90 16.24 5.63 4.63
CA LEU A 90 17.13 5.47 3.49
C LEU A 90 16.53 6.21 2.29
N VAL A 91 17.32 7.00 1.61
CA VAL A 91 16.89 7.80 0.44
C VAL A 91 17.73 7.39 -0.77
N HIS A 92 17.06 7.04 -1.85
CA HIS A 92 17.69 6.68 -3.11
C HIS A 92 16.92 7.30 -4.29
N ASP A 93 17.64 7.94 -5.22
CA ASP A 93 17.05 8.48 -6.45
C ASP A 93 17.40 7.57 -7.63
N THR A 94 16.42 7.33 -8.49
CA THR A 94 16.57 6.52 -9.71
C THR A 94 15.68 7.06 -10.82
N THR A 95 15.80 6.51 -12.04
CA THR A 95 14.93 6.83 -13.17
C THR A 95 14.45 5.53 -13.81
N VAL A 96 13.15 5.41 -14.01
CA VAL A 96 12.51 4.26 -14.68
C VAL A 96 11.57 4.79 -15.75
N ASN A 97 11.71 4.34 -17.01
CA ASN A 97 10.91 4.80 -18.15
C ASN A 97 10.86 6.34 -18.26
N ASP A 98 12.01 6.99 -18.14
CA ASP A 98 12.16 8.46 -18.13
C ASP A 98 11.45 9.19 -16.97
N VAL A 99 10.87 8.45 -16.00
CA VAL A 99 10.27 9.00 -14.80
C VAL A 99 11.33 9.05 -13.68
N PRO A 100 11.79 10.23 -13.26
CA PRO A 100 12.73 10.35 -12.16
C PRO A 100 11.98 10.14 -10.83
N LEU A 101 12.50 9.21 -10.02
CA LEU A 101 11.88 8.73 -8.79
C LEU A 101 12.80 8.92 -7.59
N ARG A 102 12.22 9.26 -6.45
CA ARG A 102 12.85 9.22 -5.13
C ARG A 102 12.20 8.15 -4.28
N LEU A 103 12.98 7.20 -3.84
CA LEU A 103 12.61 6.14 -2.91
C LEU A 103 12.99 6.57 -1.49
N GLN A 104 12.07 6.45 -0.54
CA GLN A 104 12.28 6.76 0.86
C GLN A 104 11.81 5.56 1.69
N THR A 105 12.77 4.80 2.22
CA THR A 105 12.50 3.56 2.97
C THR A 105 12.76 3.78 4.44
N PRO A 106 11.71 3.83 5.30
CA PRO A 106 11.87 3.86 6.75
C PRO A 106 12.47 2.55 7.25
N VAL A 107 13.45 2.63 8.15
CA VAL A 107 14.12 1.49 8.75
C VAL A 107 14.06 1.62 10.27
N ASN A 108 13.68 0.57 10.98
CA ASN A 108 13.51 0.54 12.43
C ASN A 108 12.60 1.66 12.96
N ALA A 109 11.53 1.93 12.23
CA ALA A 109 10.56 2.97 12.53
C ALA A 109 9.14 2.39 12.55
N VAL A 110 8.31 2.90 13.45
CA VAL A 110 6.92 2.45 13.63
C VAL A 110 5.98 3.31 12.79
N PRO A 111 5.20 2.71 11.88
CA PRO A 111 4.20 3.44 11.11
C PRO A 111 2.92 3.68 11.93
N SER A 112 2.29 4.83 11.72
CA SER A 112 0.96 5.14 12.21
C SER A 112 0.27 6.17 11.32
N LEU A 113 -1.01 6.46 11.58
CA LEU A 113 -1.69 7.60 11.00
C LEU A 113 -1.70 8.77 11.98
N HIS A 114 -1.89 9.97 11.46
CA HIS A 114 -1.96 11.21 12.25
C HIS A 114 -3.00 12.14 11.66
N ILE A 115 -3.84 12.72 12.51
CA ILE A 115 -4.79 13.77 12.15
C ILE A 115 -4.25 15.12 12.66
N GLY A 116 -4.37 16.14 11.86
CA GLY A 116 -3.78 17.44 12.11
C GLY A 116 -2.47 17.63 11.35
N ILE A 117 -1.78 18.74 11.57
CA ILE A 117 -0.51 19.05 10.93
C ILE A 117 0.61 18.56 11.85
N PRO A 118 1.43 17.58 11.39
CA PRO A 118 2.55 17.09 12.19
C PRO A 118 3.58 18.19 12.45
N ASP A 119 4.14 18.22 13.65
CA ASP A 119 5.19 19.17 14.01
C ASP A 119 6.52 18.74 13.37
N SER A 120 7.02 19.56 12.45
CA SER A 120 8.31 19.32 11.81
C SER A 120 9.52 19.50 12.71
N ASN A 121 9.35 20.01 13.95
CA ASN A 121 10.40 20.08 14.95
C ASN A 121 10.45 18.80 15.82
N ASP A 122 9.44 17.95 15.74
CA ASP A 122 9.43 16.68 16.45
C ASP A 122 10.40 15.68 15.77
N ALA A 123 11.60 15.57 16.30
CA ALA A 123 12.64 14.69 15.78
C ALA A 123 12.31 13.19 15.91
N SER A 124 11.26 12.81 16.64
CA SER A 124 10.76 11.44 16.67
C SER A 124 10.08 11.03 15.35
N MET A 125 9.50 11.98 14.62
CA MET A 125 8.86 11.77 13.32
C MET A 125 9.90 11.73 12.20
N LEU A 126 10.25 10.55 11.73
CA LEU A 126 11.29 10.37 10.72
C LEU A 126 10.83 10.64 9.29
N LEU A 127 9.61 10.26 8.95
CA LEU A 127 9.04 10.40 7.62
C LEU A 127 7.55 10.68 7.71
N VAL A 128 7.09 11.67 6.97
CA VAL A 128 5.70 12.15 7.01
C VAL A 128 5.21 12.43 5.60
N PHE A 129 4.08 11.82 5.21
CA PHE A 129 3.39 12.08 3.95
C PHE A 129 1.90 12.27 4.19
N GLN A 130 1.27 13.15 3.44
CA GLN A 130 -0.19 13.25 3.44
C GLN A 130 -0.79 11.97 2.85
N ALA A 131 -1.69 11.30 3.60
CA ALA A 131 -2.20 9.97 3.26
C ALA A 131 -3.42 10.03 2.32
N ALA A 132 -4.61 10.15 2.87
CA ALA A 132 -5.85 10.14 2.10
C ALA A 132 -6.25 11.53 1.59
N ASP A 133 -6.95 11.54 0.45
CA ASP A 133 -7.50 12.77 -0.10
C ASP A 133 -8.60 13.35 0.78
N ILE A 134 -8.77 14.67 0.72
CA ILE A 134 -9.80 15.43 1.41
C ILE A 134 -10.72 16.04 0.35
N ARG A 135 -12.02 15.87 0.52
CA ARG A 135 -13.03 16.44 -0.36
C ARG A 135 -12.98 17.97 -0.36
N ALA A 136 -13.16 18.58 -1.52
CA ALA A 136 -13.14 20.03 -1.65
C ALA A 136 -14.45 20.66 -1.13
N ASP A 137 -15.58 19.95 -1.26
CA ASP A 137 -16.93 20.45 -0.92
C ASP A 137 -17.19 20.51 0.59
N ASN A 138 -16.91 19.42 1.32
CA ASN A 138 -17.22 19.30 2.75
C ASN A 138 -15.98 19.09 3.63
N ARG A 139 -14.79 19.03 3.02
CA ARG A 139 -13.48 18.87 3.68
C ARG A 139 -13.32 17.57 4.50
N GLN A 140 -14.15 16.58 4.24
CA GLN A 140 -14.04 15.26 4.86
C GLN A 140 -13.03 14.38 4.12
N ILE A 141 -12.51 13.38 4.82
CA ILE A 141 -11.61 12.37 4.25
C ILE A 141 -12.37 11.53 3.22
N VAL A 142 -11.75 11.26 2.09
CA VAL A 142 -12.33 10.45 1.01
C VAL A 142 -12.09 8.98 1.26
N GLY A 143 -13.17 8.19 1.36
CA GLY A 143 -13.10 6.76 1.62
C GLY A 143 -13.07 6.40 3.10
N ALA A 144 -13.01 5.10 3.40
CA ALA A 144 -12.90 4.62 4.77
C ALA A 144 -11.56 5.05 5.38
N TYR A 145 -11.62 5.50 6.64
CA TYR A 145 -10.45 5.93 7.39
C TYR A 145 -10.62 5.57 8.87
N VAL A 146 -9.68 4.80 9.40
CA VAL A 146 -9.61 4.39 10.81
C VAL A 146 -8.31 4.92 11.40
N LEU A 147 -8.40 5.50 12.59
CA LEU A 147 -7.26 5.95 13.39
C LEU A 147 -7.37 5.32 14.78
N ASP A 148 -6.39 4.51 15.15
CA ASP A 148 -6.31 3.85 16.45
C ASP A 148 -7.65 3.19 16.86
N GLY A 149 -8.23 2.40 15.93
CA GLY A 149 -9.52 1.73 16.08
C GLY A 149 -10.75 2.60 15.86
N GLU A 150 -10.62 3.93 15.84
CA GLU A 150 -11.76 4.83 15.63
C GLU A 150 -12.04 5.04 14.14
N LEU A 151 -13.28 4.74 13.70
CA LEU A 151 -13.74 4.94 12.34
C LEU A 151 -14.14 6.40 12.08
N LEU A 152 -13.23 7.21 11.54
CA LEU A 152 -13.42 8.63 11.29
C LEU A 152 -14.16 8.94 9.98
N SER A 153 -14.07 8.07 8.98
CA SER A 153 -14.75 8.23 7.69
C SER A 153 -15.17 6.89 7.12
N ARG A 154 -16.30 6.89 6.41
CA ARG A 154 -16.84 5.72 5.69
C ARG A 154 -16.82 5.98 4.20
N GLY A 155 -16.81 4.92 3.39
CA GLY A 155 -16.99 4.98 1.94
C GLY A 155 -16.08 4.04 1.17
N LEU A 156 -16.51 3.72 -0.05
CA LEU A 156 -15.84 2.76 -0.96
C LEU A 156 -15.30 3.47 -2.22
N SER A 157 -15.06 4.78 -2.18
CA SER A 157 -14.73 5.58 -3.37
C SER A 157 -13.45 5.15 -4.09
N LYS A 158 -12.55 4.44 -3.41
CA LYS A 158 -11.27 3.96 -3.94
C LYS A 158 -11.02 2.52 -3.48
N LYS A 159 -10.52 1.68 -4.40
CA LYS A 159 -10.32 0.24 -4.14
C LYS A 159 -8.98 -0.08 -3.47
N GLY A 160 -7.97 0.78 -3.63
CA GLY A 160 -6.69 0.63 -2.92
C GLY A 160 -6.87 0.91 -1.44
N PHE A 161 -6.14 0.20 -0.60
CA PHE A 161 -6.15 0.39 0.85
C PHE A 161 -4.76 0.19 1.46
N CYS A 162 -4.56 0.82 2.60
CA CYS A 162 -3.49 0.54 3.54
C CYS A 162 -4.14 0.24 4.90
N ALA A 163 -3.74 -0.85 5.54
CA ALA A 163 -4.03 -1.15 6.93
C ALA A 163 -2.71 -1.22 7.71
N ILE A 164 -2.69 -0.66 8.93
CA ILE A 164 -1.57 -0.73 9.86
C ILE A 164 -2.09 -1.41 11.12
N ILE A 165 -1.68 -2.64 11.35
CA ILE A 165 -2.16 -3.48 12.45
C ILE A 165 -0.95 -4.06 13.18
N GLY A 166 -0.83 -3.80 14.48
CA GLY A 166 0.34 -4.23 15.25
C GLY A 166 1.67 -3.70 14.70
N GLY A 167 1.67 -2.49 14.11
CA GLY A 167 2.85 -1.89 13.49
C GLY A 167 3.22 -2.43 12.11
N ILE A 168 2.44 -3.37 11.55
CA ILE A 168 2.66 -3.97 10.24
C ILE A 168 1.76 -3.28 9.20
N ILE A 169 2.34 -2.85 8.09
CA ILE A 169 1.62 -2.26 6.96
C ILE A 169 1.19 -3.36 5.99
N HIS A 170 -0.10 -3.36 5.66
CA HIS A 170 -0.70 -4.17 4.60
C HIS A 170 -1.21 -3.26 3.50
N ILE A 171 -0.74 -3.45 2.27
CA ILE A 171 -1.19 -2.71 1.08
C ILE A 171 -1.92 -3.66 0.15
N GLY A 172 -3.05 -3.22 -0.38
CA GLY A 172 -3.80 -4.05 -1.32
C GLY A 172 -4.87 -3.30 -2.10
N MET A 173 -5.60 -4.06 -2.92
CA MET A 173 -6.71 -3.58 -3.73
C MET A 173 -7.92 -4.50 -3.55
N ALA A 174 -9.01 -3.98 -2.97
CA ALA A 174 -10.27 -4.69 -2.82
C ALA A 174 -11.44 -3.72 -2.62
N GLU A 175 -12.63 -4.10 -3.06
CA GLU A 175 -13.86 -3.35 -2.74
C GLU A 175 -14.22 -3.50 -1.25
N SER A 176 -14.06 -4.71 -0.73
CA SER A 176 -14.21 -5.04 0.70
C SER A 176 -13.00 -5.84 1.16
N THR A 177 -12.56 -5.62 2.38
CA THR A 177 -11.44 -6.33 2.99
C THR A 177 -11.69 -6.48 4.48
N PRO A 178 -11.41 -7.65 5.08
CA PRO A 178 -11.54 -7.86 6.52
C PRO A 178 -10.56 -7.01 7.34
N LEU A 179 -9.51 -6.48 6.70
CA LEU A 179 -8.53 -5.63 7.37
C LEU A 179 -9.10 -4.28 7.85
N LEU A 180 -10.26 -3.84 7.34
CA LEU A 180 -10.96 -2.66 7.85
C LEU A 180 -11.53 -2.94 9.25
N GLU A 181 -12.25 -4.04 9.39
CA GLU A 181 -12.83 -4.49 10.64
C GLU A 181 -11.73 -4.86 11.64
N GLU A 182 -10.69 -5.55 11.17
CA GLU A 182 -9.55 -5.90 12.00
C GLU A 182 -8.78 -4.68 12.52
N ALA A 183 -8.64 -3.62 11.72
CA ALA A 183 -8.03 -2.37 12.17
C ALA A 183 -8.87 -1.68 13.26
N ILE A 184 -10.21 -1.78 13.20
CA ILE A 184 -11.09 -1.26 14.24
C ILE A 184 -10.94 -2.09 15.52
N GLU A 185 -10.99 -3.42 15.42
CA GLU A 185 -10.95 -4.33 16.56
C GLU A 185 -9.61 -4.35 17.31
N LYS A 186 -8.50 -4.17 16.56
CA LYS A 186 -7.12 -4.21 17.09
C LYS A 186 -6.52 -2.83 17.33
N GLU A 187 -7.33 -1.79 17.42
CA GLU A 187 -6.85 -0.41 17.61
C GLU A 187 -5.78 -0.01 16.58
N GLY A 188 -5.92 -0.50 15.36
CA GLY A 188 -5.04 -0.21 14.24
C GLY A 188 -5.51 0.99 13.43
N CYS A 189 -4.87 1.18 12.27
CA CYS A 189 -5.18 2.25 11.34
C CYS A 189 -5.55 1.70 9.97
N PHE A 190 -6.37 2.45 9.23
CA PHE A 190 -6.77 2.09 7.87
C PHE A 190 -7.09 3.32 7.05
N PHE A 191 -6.73 3.34 5.75
CA PHE A 191 -7.22 4.34 4.80
C PHE A 191 -7.34 3.78 3.40
N ARG A 192 -8.16 4.46 2.57
CA ARG A 192 -8.33 4.12 1.15
C ARG A 192 -7.72 5.16 0.24
N GLN A 193 -7.14 4.68 -0.87
CA GLN A 193 -6.58 5.51 -1.94
C GLN A 193 -6.64 4.77 -3.30
N TYR A 194 -6.22 5.44 -4.39
CA TYR A 194 -6.13 4.81 -5.70
C TYR A 194 -5.07 3.71 -5.69
N PRO A 195 -5.40 2.47 -6.11
CA PRO A 195 -4.40 1.44 -6.33
C PRO A 195 -3.56 1.82 -7.55
N LEU A 196 -2.25 1.69 -7.48
CA LEU A 196 -1.32 1.97 -8.58
C LEU A 196 -0.70 0.69 -9.14
N VAL A 197 -0.31 -0.23 -8.27
CA VAL A 197 0.22 -1.54 -8.63
C VAL A 197 -0.45 -2.60 -7.76
N SER A 198 -0.85 -3.71 -8.38
CA SER A 198 -1.37 -4.89 -7.69
C SER A 198 -0.71 -6.14 -8.25
N ASP A 199 -0.08 -6.93 -7.38
CA ASP A 199 0.68 -8.14 -7.74
C ASP A 199 1.69 -7.91 -8.87
N GLY A 200 2.44 -6.80 -8.78
CA GLY A 200 3.46 -6.42 -9.75
C GLY A 200 2.91 -5.88 -11.09
N ARG A 201 1.61 -5.66 -11.20
CA ARG A 201 0.98 -5.15 -12.41
C ARG A 201 0.38 -3.77 -12.20
N MET A 202 0.62 -2.88 -13.14
CA MET A 202 0.04 -1.56 -13.15
C MET A 202 -1.49 -1.60 -13.15
N VAL A 203 -2.12 -0.72 -12.36
CA VAL A 203 -3.57 -0.55 -12.29
C VAL A 203 -3.96 0.78 -12.92
N GLU A 204 -4.84 0.71 -13.94
CA GLU A 204 -5.38 1.91 -14.57
C GLU A 204 -6.29 2.71 -13.65
N ASN A 205 -6.13 4.01 -13.66
CA ASN A 205 -6.94 4.95 -12.88
C ASN A 205 -7.57 6.03 -13.76
N LYS A 206 -8.78 6.46 -13.40
CA LYS A 206 -9.55 7.45 -14.15
C LYS A 206 -8.97 8.88 -14.14
N PRO A 207 -8.40 9.40 -13.01
CA PRO A 207 -7.91 10.76 -12.99
C PRO A 207 -6.83 10.99 -14.05
N LYS A 208 -7.03 12.04 -14.86
CA LYS A 208 -6.10 12.48 -15.89
C LYS A 208 -5.34 13.73 -15.42
N GLY A 209 -4.26 14.03 -16.10
CA GLY A 209 -3.39 15.18 -15.82
C GLY A 209 -2.12 14.81 -15.07
N LYS A 210 -1.12 15.67 -15.22
CA LYS A 210 0.21 15.49 -14.64
C LYS A 210 0.35 16.29 -13.35
N ALA A 211 0.87 15.65 -12.31
CA ALA A 211 1.21 16.25 -11.01
C ALA A 211 2.40 15.52 -10.41
N LEU A 212 3.03 16.10 -9.39
CA LEU A 212 3.92 15.33 -8.53
C LEU A 212 3.13 14.19 -7.90
N ARG A 213 3.69 12.99 -7.90
CA ARG A 213 3.02 11.77 -7.42
C ARG A 213 3.79 11.18 -6.25
N HIS A 214 3.04 10.63 -5.31
CA HIS A 214 3.57 9.87 -4.19
C HIS A 214 2.82 8.55 -4.08
N ALA A 215 3.52 7.49 -3.75
CA ALA A 215 2.97 6.16 -3.56
C ALA A 215 3.54 5.49 -2.31
N LEU A 216 2.69 4.79 -1.58
CA LEU A 216 3.09 3.83 -0.57
C LEU A 216 3.23 2.47 -1.27
N CYS A 217 4.42 1.88 -1.21
CA CYS A 217 4.80 0.72 -2.00
C CYS A 217 5.33 -0.40 -1.13
N GLU A 218 5.09 -1.64 -1.57
CA GLU A 218 5.86 -2.81 -1.16
C GLU A 218 6.87 -3.13 -2.27
N LEU A 219 8.14 -2.94 -1.96
CA LEU A 219 9.28 -3.15 -2.87
C LEU A 219 10.32 -4.00 -2.14
N ASP A 220 10.73 -5.13 -2.73
CA ASP A 220 11.70 -6.08 -2.17
C ASP A 220 11.38 -6.47 -0.71
N GLY A 221 10.09 -6.69 -0.41
CA GLY A 221 9.59 -7.04 0.92
C GLY A 221 9.68 -5.91 1.95
N ARG A 222 9.96 -4.67 1.53
CA ARG A 222 10.02 -3.48 2.39
C ARG A 222 8.96 -2.47 2.01
N ILE A 223 8.49 -1.74 3.02
CA ILE A 223 7.61 -0.58 2.79
C ILE A 223 8.48 0.62 2.43
N THR A 224 8.20 1.19 1.26
CA THR A 224 8.93 2.32 0.71
C THR A 224 7.94 3.35 0.19
N VAL A 225 8.14 4.62 0.49
CA VAL A 225 7.43 5.70 -0.18
C VAL A 225 8.20 6.11 -1.42
N VAL A 226 7.56 6.06 -2.57
CA VAL A 226 8.14 6.48 -3.85
C VAL A 226 7.47 7.77 -4.31
N SER A 227 8.29 8.76 -4.64
CA SER A 227 7.84 10.07 -5.13
C SER A 227 8.37 10.30 -6.54
N SER A 228 7.54 10.81 -7.46
CA SER A 228 8.05 11.35 -8.71
C SER A 228 8.74 12.70 -8.47
N LEU A 229 9.86 12.94 -9.13
CA LEU A 229 10.60 14.22 -9.08
C LEU A 229 10.17 15.18 -10.20
N SER A 230 9.36 14.68 -11.15
CA SER A 230 8.68 15.44 -12.22
C SER A 230 7.17 15.26 -12.12
N ARG A 231 6.42 16.09 -12.84
CA ARG A 231 4.95 15.99 -12.92
C ARG A 231 4.57 14.85 -13.85
N GLU A 232 3.92 13.81 -13.31
CA GLU A 232 3.56 12.60 -14.05
C GLU A 232 2.06 12.35 -14.06
N SER A 233 1.58 11.64 -15.10
CA SER A 233 0.24 11.05 -15.10
C SER A 233 0.16 9.90 -14.08
N PHE A 234 -1.05 9.46 -13.73
CA PHE A 234 -1.19 8.23 -12.95
C PHE A 234 -0.68 7.01 -13.71
N HIS A 235 -0.91 6.98 -15.03
CA HIS A 235 -0.46 5.89 -15.91
C HIS A 235 1.06 5.77 -15.91
N ASP A 236 1.78 6.84 -16.30
CA ASP A 236 3.25 6.83 -16.42
C ASP A 236 3.91 6.49 -15.07
N PHE A 237 3.39 7.07 -13.97
CA PHE A 237 3.91 6.82 -12.64
C PHE A 237 3.66 5.37 -12.18
N ALA A 238 2.43 4.83 -12.38
CA ALA A 238 2.10 3.46 -12.02
C ALA A 238 2.87 2.43 -12.86
N GLN A 239 3.09 2.71 -14.14
CA GLN A 239 3.92 1.88 -15.01
C GLN A 239 5.38 1.88 -14.53
N ALA A 240 5.95 3.05 -14.22
CA ALA A 240 7.30 3.14 -13.68
C ALA A 240 7.47 2.38 -12.36
N LEU A 241 6.45 2.40 -11.47
CA LEU A 241 6.47 1.61 -10.24
C LEU A 241 6.44 0.10 -10.51
N ALA A 242 5.61 -0.35 -11.46
CA ALA A 242 5.54 -1.77 -11.83
C ALA A 242 6.88 -2.25 -12.42
N ASP A 243 7.48 -1.46 -13.31
CA ASP A 243 8.77 -1.79 -13.96
C ASP A 243 9.97 -1.65 -12.99
N LEU A 244 9.82 -0.85 -11.91
CA LEU A 244 10.76 -0.82 -10.79
C LEU A 244 10.73 -2.12 -9.95
N GLY A 245 9.70 -2.97 -10.11
CA GLY A 245 9.54 -4.20 -9.35
C GLY A 245 8.64 -4.07 -8.10
N VAL A 246 7.87 -2.98 -7.99
CA VAL A 246 6.90 -2.81 -6.90
C VAL A 246 5.82 -3.89 -6.97
N ARG A 247 5.58 -4.60 -5.88
CA ARG A 247 4.57 -5.66 -5.80
C ARG A 247 3.17 -5.10 -5.54
N GLN A 248 3.04 -4.21 -4.57
CA GLN A 248 1.79 -3.53 -4.23
C GLN A 248 2.04 -2.03 -4.10
N ALA A 249 1.17 -1.20 -4.61
CA ALA A 249 1.23 0.23 -4.41
C ALA A 249 -0.14 0.89 -4.39
N ILE A 250 -0.31 1.84 -3.49
CA ILE A 250 -1.41 2.79 -3.50
C ILE A 250 -0.87 4.22 -3.58
N SER A 251 -1.64 5.12 -4.18
CA SER A 251 -1.25 6.53 -4.18
C SER A 251 -1.32 7.10 -2.76
N LEU A 252 -0.50 8.09 -2.49
CA LEU A 252 -0.69 9.06 -1.42
C LEU A 252 -1.19 10.38 -2.03
N SER A 253 -1.62 11.34 -1.20
CA SER A 253 -1.97 12.65 -1.71
C SER A 253 -0.80 13.27 -2.45
N GLY A 254 -1.03 13.68 -3.69
CA GLY A 254 -0.01 14.19 -4.59
C GLY A 254 -0.03 15.71 -4.74
N GLY A 255 0.61 16.20 -5.80
CA GLY A 255 0.73 17.62 -6.11
C GLY A 255 1.65 18.34 -5.13
N GLU A 256 1.13 19.39 -4.50
CA GLU A 256 1.85 20.17 -3.49
C GLU A 256 1.52 19.71 -2.05
N SER A 257 1.22 18.40 -1.87
CA SER A 257 0.96 17.87 -0.54
C SER A 257 2.17 18.00 0.37
N PHE A 258 1.89 18.43 1.61
CA PHE A 258 2.94 18.65 2.61
C PHE A 258 3.49 17.32 3.13
N GLY A 259 4.77 17.33 3.40
CA GLY A 259 5.47 16.26 4.11
C GLY A 259 6.86 16.70 4.52
N PHE A 260 7.54 15.86 5.27
CA PHE A 260 8.93 16.08 5.64
C PHE A 260 9.61 14.76 6.01
N ARG A 261 10.94 14.81 6.06
CA ARG A 261 11.76 13.73 6.63
C ARG A 261 12.83 14.31 7.56
N HIS A 262 13.19 13.56 8.59
CA HIS A 262 14.38 13.78 9.38
C HIS A 262 15.47 12.79 8.99
N LEU A 263 16.62 13.28 8.63
CA LEU A 263 17.86 12.52 8.57
C LEU A 263 18.60 12.69 9.89
N GLN A 264 19.39 11.68 10.27
CA GLN A 264 20.09 11.70 11.55
C GLN A 264 20.95 12.95 11.72
N GLY A 265 20.72 13.70 12.82
CA GLY A 265 21.48 14.90 13.15
C GLY A 265 21.17 16.14 12.28
N GLN A 266 20.14 16.09 11.44
CA GLN A 266 19.76 17.20 10.57
C GLN A 266 18.37 17.74 10.92
N PRO A 267 18.10 19.04 10.65
CA PRO A 267 16.74 19.58 10.69
C PRO A 267 15.81 18.86 9.72
N ALA A 268 14.50 18.96 9.93
CA ALA A 268 13.52 18.45 9.01
C ALA A 268 13.73 19.01 7.59
N ILE A 269 13.66 18.14 6.60
CA ILE A 269 13.68 18.48 5.18
C ILE A 269 12.23 18.44 4.67
N PRO A 270 11.53 19.58 4.60
CA PRO A 270 10.15 19.64 4.17
C PRO A 270 10.02 19.65 2.65
N TRP A 271 8.83 19.29 2.16
CA TRP A 271 8.39 19.48 0.77
C TRP A 271 6.92 19.87 0.71
N GLY A 272 6.49 20.28 -0.48
CA GLY A 272 5.11 20.69 -0.71
C GLY A 272 4.75 22.02 -0.06
N ARG A 273 3.45 22.35 -0.07
CA ARG A 273 2.96 23.59 0.51
C ARG A 273 2.70 23.40 1.99
N ASN A 274 3.35 24.21 2.83
CA ASN A 274 3.13 24.17 4.27
C ASN A 274 1.65 24.51 4.59
N PRO A 275 0.90 23.55 5.20
CA PRO A 275 -0.51 23.74 5.49
C PRO A 275 -0.79 24.75 6.61
N GLN A 276 0.21 25.16 7.39
CA GLN A 276 0.08 26.26 8.37
C GLN A 276 -0.15 27.60 7.69
N ILE A 277 0.30 27.76 6.45
CA ILE A 277 0.09 29.00 5.65
C ILE A 277 -1.27 28.94 4.92
N ALA A 278 -1.76 27.74 4.63
CA ALA A 278 -3.10 27.53 4.08
C ALA A 278 -4.11 27.38 5.22
N THR A 279 -5.40 27.67 4.96
CA THR A 279 -6.46 27.45 5.96
C THR A 279 -6.42 26.01 6.48
N PRO A 280 -6.16 25.77 7.78
CA PRO A 280 -6.08 24.42 8.33
C PRO A 280 -7.37 23.66 8.05
N ARG A 281 -7.27 22.46 7.50
CA ARG A 281 -8.42 21.56 7.31
C ARG A 281 -8.50 20.63 8.51
N LYS A 282 -9.66 20.54 9.14
CA LYS A 282 -9.91 19.73 10.33
C LYS A 282 -9.45 18.28 10.19
N TYR A 283 -9.48 17.74 8.98
CA TYR A 283 -9.12 16.36 8.66
C TYR A 283 -7.87 16.25 7.79
N ASN A 284 -6.91 17.18 7.91
CA ASN A 284 -5.58 16.91 7.39
C ASN A 284 -5.09 15.60 8.00
N ASN A 285 -4.65 14.67 7.18
CA ASN A 285 -4.30 13.33 7.60
C ASN A 285 -2.99 12.90 6.96
N PHE A 286 -2.17 12.21 7.73
CA PHE A 286 -0.82 11.83 7.33
C PHE A 286 -0.54 10.38 7.72
N ILE A 287 0.28 9.71 6.92
CA ILE A 287 1.02 8.53 7.34
C ILE A 287 2.38 8.99 7.86
N VAL A 288 2.75 8.52 9.04
CA VAL A 288 3.96 8.92 9.75
C VAL A 288 4.75 7.69 10.18
N TRP A 289 6.08 7.80 10.16
CA TRP A 289 6.97 6.82 10.76
C TRP A 289 7.74 7.46 11.88
N LYS A 290 7.67 6.87 13.06
CA LYS A 290 8.32 7.37 14.28
C LYS A 290 9.43 6.43 14.71
N ARG A 291 10.42 6.98 15.43
CA ARG A 291 11.39 6.20 16.18
C ARG A 291 10.64 5.40 17.26
N MET A 292 11.05 4.18 17.49
CA MET A 292 10.70 3.48 18.73
C MET A 292 11.43 4.18 19.90
N GLU A 293 10.70 4.50 20.94
CA GLU A 293 11.24 4.99 22.20
C GLU A 293 11.96 3.89 22.96
#